data_fc1a572c7fb01682125153050086dc7c
#
_entry.id   fc1a572c7fb01682125153050086dc7c
#
_cell.length_a   1.000
_cell.length_b   1.000
_cell.length_c   1.000
_cell.angle_alpha   90.00
_cell.angle_beta   90.00
_cell.angle_gamma   90.00
#
_symmetry.space_group_name_H-M   'P 1'
#
loop_
_entity.id
_entity.type
_entity.pdbx_description
1 polymer ?
#
loop_
_entity_poly.entity_id
_entity_poly.type
_entity_poly.pdbx_seq_one_letter_code
_entity_poly.pdbx_strand_id
1 'polypeptide(L)'
;MVVLNDKDVRQKTGVILEQKSNLMGEETGMDKKWTLHVENFAKIKSADVTIAPLICFVGDNNSGKSYLMSILWGILTLGKDIFPKKPSEAKAYKQCESWLKKHLNTETALTVDAIDLYITWFNELLSTQKKALVKKIFNYEVEIEKLKITHYERNHPIKIVWDASASRYSVTSGYIKFPEVEAANREELLRMNAYICWNLLMEGIAAPWYTPVVKGRRNGEPIYLPASRTGFMLTYAQLIENSLQISFSPELQDNTSTLTLPYVDFLQLITKFEINKKDSKK
;
A
#
# COMPACT_ATOMS: atom_id res chain seq x y z
N MET A 1 15.66 7.21 -2.69
CA MET A 1 16.73 6.20 -2.78
C MET A 1 16.71 5.41 -1.48
N VAL A 2 16.46 4.11 -1.54
CA VAL A 2 16.51 3.25 -0.36
C VAL A 2 17.86 2.56 -0.35
N VAL A 3 18.66 2.82 0.65
CA VAL A 3 19.95 2.14 0.87
C VAL A 3 19.70 1.06 1.90
N LEU A 4 19.92 -0.21 1.53
CA LEU A 4 19.92 -1.31 2.49
C LEU A 4 21.17 -1.17 3.36
N ASN A 5 20.95 -0.86 4.63
CA ASN A 5 22.04 -0.59 5.57
C ASN A 5 22.61 -1.92 6.10
N ASP A 6 23.55 -2.52 5.37
CA ASP A 6 24.40 -3.58 5.90
C ASP A 6 25.72 -2.93 6.34
N LYS A 7 26.08 -3.05 7.62
CA LYS A 7 27.29 -2.44 8.16
C LYS A 7 28.59 -2.93 7.47
N ASP A 8 28.51 -4.03 6.73
CA ASP A 8 29.64 -4.59 5.99
C ASP A 8 29.75 -4.11 4.55
N VAL A 9 28.77 -3.33 4.01
CA VAL A 9 28.81 -2.79 2.63
C VAL A 9 29.46 -1.40 2.56
N ARG A 10 29.77 -0.78 3.68
CA ARG A 10 30.33 0.60 3.72
C ARG A 10 31.72 0.77 3.11
N GLN A 11 32.41 -0.27 2.65
CA GLN A 11 33.79 -0.13 2.17
C GLN A 11 34.00 -0.14 0.65
N LYS A 12 33.01 -0.36 -0.21
CA LYS A 12 33.33 -0.52 -1.64
C LYS A 12 32.50 0.19 -2.70
N THR A 13 31.46 0.96 -2.40
CA THR A 13 30.79 1.76 -3.47
C THR A 13 30.22 3.06 -2.91
N GLY A 14 31.09 4.07 -2.83
CA GLY A 14 30.66 5.45 -2.66
C GLY A 14 30.19 6.01 -4.01
N VAL A 15 28.89 6.01 -4.27
CA VAL A 15 28.24 6.95 -5.17
C VAL A 15 26.97 7.39 -4.53
N ILE A 16 27.05 8.44 -3.75
CA ILE A 16 25.91 9.22 -3.30
C ILE A 16 25.51 10.09 -4.49
N LEU A 17 24.46 9.71 -5.20
CA LEU A 17 23.78 10.61 -6.10
C LEU A 17 22.73 11.40 -5.31
N GLU A 18 23.18 12.46 -4.65
CA GLU A 18 22.33 13.62 -4.36
C GLU A 18 21.98 14.27 -5.70
N GLN A 19 20.88 13.88 -6.31
CA GLN A 19 20.28 14.71 -7.33
C GLN A 19 19.42 15.76 -6.63
N LYS A 20 19.97 16.99 -6.55
CA LYS A 20 19.20 18.21 -6.35
C LYS A 20 18.18 18.28 -7.49
N SER A 21 16.91 18.15 -7.15
CA SER A 21 15.78 18.40 -8.02
C SER A 21 15.58 19.91 -8.20
N ASN A 22 16.46 20.55 -8.93
CA ASN A 22 16.35 21.97 -9.32
C ASN A 22 16.15 22.14 -10.83
N LEU A 23 15.37 21.27 -11.45
CA LEU A 23 14.99 21.43 -12.86
C LEU A 23 13.56 20.98 -13.02
N MET A 24 12.64 21.86 -12.75
CA MET A 24 11.35 22.16 -13.34
C MET A 24 10.49 22.83 -12.29
N GLY A 25 10.07 24.06 -12.61
CA GLY A 25 9.20 24.84 -11.74
C GLY A 25 7.87 24.15 -11.50
N GLU A 26 7.30 24.47 -10.34
CA GLU A 26 6.10 23.95 -9.70
C GLU A 26 6.28 22.57 -9.08
N GLU A 27 6.22 22.58 -7.75
CA GLU A 27 6.28 21.42 -6.87
C GLU A 27 5.16 20.43 -7.17
N THR A 28 5.40 19.48 -8.07
CA THR A 28 4.68 18.22 -8.11
C THR A 28 5.17 17.28 -7.01
N GLY A 29 5.54 17.84 -5.86
CA GLY A 29 5.93 17.10 -4.69
C GLY A 29 4.74 16.33 -4.14
N MET A 30 4.94 15.09 -3.75
CA MET A 30 3.93 14.39 -2.96
C MET A 30 3.63 15.23 -1.73
N ASP A 31 2.33 15.51 -1.52
CA ASP A 31 1.86 16.30 -0.38
C ASP A 31 2.22 15.65 0.97
N LYS A 32 2.43 14.34 0.99
CA LYS A 32 2.79 13.58 2.17
C LYS A 32 3.92 12.59 1.92
N LYS A 33 4.65 12.31 2.97
CA LYS A 33 5.68 11.27 3.01
C LYS A 33 5.51 10.44 4.27
N TRP A 34 5.77 9.16 4.16
CA TRP A 34 5.92 8.27 5.29
C TRP A 34 6.95 7.20 4.97
N THR A 35 7.51 6.62 5.99
CA THR A 35 8.55 5.60 5.87
C THR A 35 8.02 4.26 6.33
N LEU A 36 8.13 3.24 5.48
CA LEU A 36 7.93 1.85 5.85
C LEU A 36 9.20 1.33 6.50
N HIS A 37 9.11 0.96 7.76
CA HIS A 37 10.17 0.33 8.53
C HIS A 37 9.94 -1.17 8.65
N VAL A 38 10.95 -1.97 8.29
CA VAL A 38 10.95 -3.42 8.45
C VAL A 38 12.20 -3.90 9.18
N GLU A 39 12.04 -4.90 10.06
CA GLU A 39 13.15 -5.59 10.73
C GLU A 39 13.01 -7.10 10.62
N ASN A 40 14.14 -7.77 10.46
CA ASN A 40 14.26 -9.22 10.36
C ASN A 40 13.22 -9.82 9.40
N PHE A 41 13.26 -9.31 8.16
CA PHE A 41 12.37 -9.74 7.10
C PHE A 41 13.14 -10.49 6.02
N ALA A 42 12.97 -11.81 5.93
CA ALA A 42 13.75 -12.70 5.10
C ALA A 42 15.27 -12.49 5.35
N LYS A 43 16.03 -12.02 4.36
CA LYS A 43 17.46 -11.69 4.48
C LYS A 43 17.74 -10.26 4.95
N ILE A 44 16.71 -9.45 5.14
CA ILE A 44 16.83 -8.05 5.49
C ILE A 44 16.84 -7.90 6.99
N LYS A 45 17.95 -7.47 7.56
CA LYS A 45 18.06 -7.19 9.00
C LYS A 45 17.23 -5.98 9.39
N SER A 46 17.38 -4.89 8.65
CA SER A 46 16.59 -3.67 8.84
C SER A 46 16.58 -2.85 7.56
N ALA A 47 15.44 -2.25 7.23
CA ALA A 47 15.31 -1.32 6.11
C ALA A 47 14.23 -0.28 6.38
N ASP A 48 14.50 0.94 5.91
CA ASP A 48 13.59 2.06 5.87
C ASP A 48 13.31 2.43 4.41
N VAL A 49 12.03 2.42 4.02
CA VAL A 49 11.57 2.75 2.67
C VAL A 49 10.67 3.97 2.75
N THR A 50 11.21 5.14 2.45
CA THR A 50 10.42 6.36 2.39
C THR A 50 9.65 6.43 1.08
N ILE A 51 8.35 6.67 1.16
CA ILE A 51 7.50 6.86 -0.01
C ILE A 51 7.90 8.14 -0.71
N ALA A 52 8.16 8.03 -2.02
CA ALA A 52 8.56 9.13 -2.88
C ALA A 52 7.99 8.89 -4.29
N PRO A 53 7.91 9.92 -5.16
CA PRO A 53 7.47 9.77 -6.54
C PRO A 53 8.27 8.76 -7.34
N LEU A 54 9.55 8.59 -6.99
CA LEU A 54 10.44 7.58 -7.56
C LEU A 54 11.26 6.93 -6.45
N ILE A 55 11.18 5.60 -6.36
CA ILE A 55 11.96 4.80 -5.42
C ILE A 55 12.79 3.80 -6.23
N CYS A 56 14.12 3.86 -6.08
CA CYS A 56 15.03 2.92 -6.71
C CYS A 56 15.67 2.02 -5.67
N PHE A 57 15.48 0.71 -5.80
CA PHE A 57 16.15 -0.29 -4.98
C PHE A 57 17.45 -0.74 -5.66
N VAL A 58 18.57 -0.42 -5.06
CA VAL A 58 19.91 -0.73 -5.56
C VAL A 58 20.62 -1.69 -4.60
N GLY A 59 21.41 -2.60 -5.11
CA GLY A 59 22.18 -3.57 -4.31
C GLY A 59 22.40 -4.87 -5.08
N ASP A 60 23.19 -5.76 -4.48
CA ASP A 60 23.55 -7.05 -5.07
C ASP A 60 22.36 -7.96 -5.35
N ASN A 61 22.56 -8.94 -6.22
CA ASN A 61 21.54 -9.97 -6.43
C ASN A 61 21.27 -10.70 -5.12
N ASN A 62 19.98 -11.02 -4.88
CA ASN A 62 19.55 -11.70 -3.68
C ASN A 62 19.68 -10.89 -2.37
N SER A 63 19.81 -9.56 -2.45
CA SER A 63 19.90 -8.65 -1.28
C SER A 63 18.54 -8.30 -0.65
N GLY A 64 17.44 -8.88 -1.13
CA GLY A 64 16.10 -8.64 -0.58
C GLY A 64 15.29 -7.53 -1.26
N LYS A 65 15.78 -6.90 -2.35
CA LYS A 65 15.08 -5.83 -3.07
C LYS A 65 13.65 -6.20 -3.47
N SER A 66 13.47 -7.38 -4.08
CA SER A 66 12.14 -7.86 -4.49
C SER A 66 11.22 -8.09 -3.29
N TYR A 67 11.76 -8.52 -2.15
CA TYR A 67 10.98 -8.64 -0.91
C TYR A 67 10.46 -7.28 -0.44
N LEU A 68 11.31 -6.24 -0.43
CA LEU A 68 10.89 -4.86 -0.06
C LEU A 68 9.88 -4.30 -1.06
N MET A 69 10.08 -4.50 -2.34
CA MET A 69 9.09 -4.08 -3.36
C MET A 69 7.76 -4.79 -3.17
N SER A 70 7.77 -6.10 -2.91
CA SER A 70 6.55 -6.89 -2.74
C SER A 70 5.80 -6.51 -1.46
N ILE A 71 6.49 -6.30 -0.33
CA ILE A 71 5.83 -5.89 0.91
C ILE A 71 5.25 -4.46 0.79
N LEU A 72 5.98 -3.55 0.14
CA LEU A 72 5.49 -2.20 -0.13
C LEU A 72 4.23 -2.24 -1.01
N TRP A 73 4.28 -2.97 -2.14
CA TRP A 73 3.11 -3.18 -2.99
C TRP A 73 1.95 -3.80 -2.21
N GLY A 74 2.23 -4.78 -1.36
CA GLY A 74 1.23 -5.44 -0.54
C GLY A 74 0.53 -4.50 0.43
N ILE A 75 1.28 -3.60 1.10
CA ILE A 75 0.67 -2.58 1.97
C ILE A 75 -0.20 -1.63 1.15
N LEU A 76 0.30 -1.13 0.02
CA LEU A 76 -0.41 -0.19 -0.83
C LEU A 76 -1.69 -0.80 -1.46
N THR A 77 -1.71 -2.12 -1.69
CA THR A 77 -2.83 -2.81 -2.34
C THR A 77 -3.79 -3.45 -1.34
N LEU A 78 -3.25 -4.11 -0.32
CA LEU A 78 -4.02 -4.94 0.62
C LEU A 78 -4.19 -4.30 2.01
N GLY A 79 -3.49 -3.19 2.29
CA GLY A 79 -3.48 -2.60 3.63
C GLY A 79 -4.86 -2.16 4.12
N LYS A 80 -5.79 -1.84 3.23
CA LYS A 80 -7.19 -1.56 3.61
C LYS A 80 -7.91 -2.79 4.18
N ASP A 81 -7.48 -4.01 3.82
CA ASP A 81 -8.10 -5.26 4.25
C ASP A 81 -7.72 -5.64 5.69
N ILE A 82 -6.71 -4.96 6.27
CA ILE A 82 -6.30 -5.19 7.66
C ILE A 82 -7.23 -4.53 8.68
N PHE A 83 -8.07 -3.56 8.26
CA PHE A 83 -9.02 -2.94 9.18
C PHE A 83 -10.07 -3.95 9.65
N PRO A 84 -10.37 -3.98 10.97
CA PRO A 84 -11.33 -4.92 11.52
C PRO A 84 -12.73 -4.66 10.97
N LYS A 85 -13.54 -5.72 10.86
CA LYS A 85 -14.95 -5.62 10.44
C LYS A 85 -15.89 -5.29 11.60
N LYS A 86 -15.43 -5.45 12.84
CA LYS A 86 -16.18 -5.14 14.06
C LYS A 86 -15.37 -4.19 14.94
N PRO A 87 -16.04 -3.31 15.70
CA PRO A 87 -15.37 -2.41 16.64
C PRO A 87 -14.46 -3.17 17.59
N SER A 88 -13.26 -2.64 17.79
CA SER A 88 -12.22 -3.22 18.64
C SER A 88 -12.20 -2.53 20.01
N GLU A 89 -11.76 -3.26 21.03
CA GLU A 89 -11.48 -2.71 22.36
C GLU A 89 -10.01 -2.23 22.49
N ALA A 90 -9.20 -2.34 21.43
CA ALA A 90 -7.83 -1.88 21.40
C ALA A 90 -7.71 -0.38 21.72
N LYS A 91 -6.71 -0.02 22.51
CA LYS A 91 -6.53 1.34 23.04
C LYS A 91 -6.42 2.37 21.92
N ALA A 92 -5.63 2.11 20.89
CA ALA A 92 -5.44 3.05 19.80
C ALA A 92 -6.75 3.27 19.02
N TYR A 93 -7.53 2.21 18.74
CA TYR A 93 -8.84 2.38 18.12
C TYR A 93 -9.79 3.23 18.96
N LYS A 94 -9.87 2.97 20.28
CA LYS A 94 -10.72 3.76 21.18
C LYS A 94 -10.36 5.25 21.19
N GLN A 95 -9.09 5.57 21.07
CA GLN A 95 -8.64 6.95 20.96
C GLN A 95 -9.12 7.61 19.65
N CYS A 96 -9.00 6.92 18.52
CA CYS A 96 -9.54 7.37 17.24
C CYS A 96 -11.07 7.52 17.30
N GLU A 97 -11.77 6.52 17.86
CA GLU A 97 -13.23 6.55 18.04
C GLU A 97 -13.68 7.75 18.89
N SER A 98 -12.99 7.99 20.01
CA SER A 98 -13.30 9.11 20.90
C SER A 98 -13.00 10.47 20.26
N TRP A 99 -11.92 10.54 19.49
CA TRP A 99 -11.58 11.76 18.75
C TRP A 99 -12.65 12.07 17.70
N LEU A 100 -13.03 11.08 16.88
CA LEU A 100 -14.03 11.28 15.83
C LEU A 100 -15.41 11.65 16.41
N LYS A 101 -15.83 11.00 17.51
CA LYS A 101 -17.08 11.32 18.20
C LYS A 101 -17.20 12.79 18.61
N LYS A 102 -16.08 13.40 19.01
CA LYS A 102 -16.05 14.83 19.40
C LYS A 102 -16.15 15.79 18.21
N HIS A 103 -15.89 15.29 17.00
CA HIS A 103 -15.84 16.12 15.79
C HIS A 103 -16.91 15.74 14.75
N LEU A 104 -17.93 14.96 15.15
CA LEU A 104 -19.05 14.65 14.27
C LEU A 104 -19.75 15.95 13.85
N ASN A 105 -20.08 16.04 12.57
CA ASN A 105 -20.76 17.18 11.93
C ASN A 105 -20.06 18.54 12.13
N THR A 106 -18.76 18.51 12.42
CA THR A 106 -17.94 19.72 12.59
C THR A 106 -16.78 19.69 11.60
N GLU A 107 -16.67 20.71 10.74
CA GLU A 107 -15.49 20.85 9.89
C GLU A 107 -14.24 20.94 10.78
N THR A 108 -13.31 20.03 10.60
CA THR A 108 -12.16 19.90 11.48
C THR A 108 -10.89 19.57 10.69
N ALA A 109 -9.84 20.37 10.89
CA ALA A 109 -8.52 20.02 10.40
C ALA A 109 -7.90 18.91 11.27
N LEU A 110 -7.31 17.91 10.64
CA LEU A 110 -6.52 16.89 11.35
C LEU A 110 -5.23 17.52 11.85
N THR A 111 -5.12 17.66 13.16
CA THR A 111 -3.88 18.09 13.82
C THR A 111 -2.83 16.99 13.77
N VAL A 112 -1.56 17.34 14.07
CA VAL A 112 -0.48 16.35 14.18
C VAL A 112 -0.85 15.25 15.18
N ASP A 113 -1.36 15.62 16.36
CA ASP A 113 -1.79 14.64 17.37
C ASP A 113 -2.88 13.70 16.85
N ALA A 114 -3.85 14.23 16.11
CA ALA A 114 -4.89 13.40 15.50
C ALA A 114 -4.32 12.44 14.46
N ILE A 115 -3.41 12.90 13.62
CA ILE A 115 -2.71 12.06 12.65
C ILE A 115 -1.96 10.95 13.37
N ASP A 116 -1.23 11.27 14.43
CA ASP A 116 -0.46 10.29 15.21
C ASP A 116 -1.35 9.20 15.84
N LEU A 117 -2.57 9.54 16.28
CA LEU A 117 -3.55 8.54 16.73
C LEU A 117 -3.87 7.53 15.63
N TYR A 118 -4.15 7.98 14.41
CA TYR A 118 -4.48 7.11 13.28
C TYR A 118 -3.29 6.28 12.81
N ILE A 119 -2.08 6.86 12.76
CA ILE A 119 -0.85 6.13 12.42
C ILE A 119 -0.53 5.08 13.49
N THR A 120 -0.73 5.40 14.77
CA THR A 120 -0.57 4.45 15.87
C THR A 120 -1.53 3.29 15.73
N TRP A 121 -2.80 3.55 15.45
CA TRP A 121 -3.77 2.49 15.23
C TRP A 121 -3.41 1.60 14.03
N PHE A 122 -3.01 2.20 12.90
CA PHE A 122 -2.56 1.43 11.74
C PHE A 122 -1.34 0.55 12.07
N ASN A 123 -0.40 1.07 12.83
CA ASN A 123 0.77 0.31 13.26
C ASN A 123 0.42 -0.86 14.20
N GLU A 124 -0.56 -0.71 15.09
CA GLU A 124 -1.10 -1.83 15.87
C GLU A 124 -1.72 -2.91 14.97
N LEU A 125 -2.49 -2.51 13.97
CA LEU A 125 -3.06 -3.44 12.98
C LEU A 125 -1.96 -4.15 12.18
N LEU A 126 -0.96 -3.43 11.69
CA LEU A 126 0.19 -4.02 11.01
C LEU A 126 0.91 -5.02 11.92
N SER A 127 1.19 -4.65 13.16
CA SER A 127 1.89 -5.51 14.12
C SER A 127 1.15 -6.82 14.37
N THR A 128 -0.16 -6.78 14.51
CA THR A 128 -0.99 -7.96 14.78
C THR A 128 -1.20 -8.83 13.55
N GLN A 129 -1.29 -8.24 12.36
CA GLN A 129 -1.63 -8.95 11.12
C GLN A 129 -0.45 -9.16 10.17
N LYS A 130 0.77 -8.71 10.51
CA LYS A 130 1.94 -8.78 9.64
C LYS A 130 2.21 -10.17 9.07
N LYS A 131 2.09 -11.24 9.87
CA LYS A 131 2.31 -12.62 9.41
C LYS A 131 1.28 -13.03 8.36
N ALA A 132 0.00 -12.75 8.61
CA ALA A 132 -1.07 -13.05 7.67
C ALA A 132 -0.94 -12.24 6.37
N LEU A 133 -0.58 -10.97 6.48
CA LEU A 133 -0.32 -10.10 5.34
C LEU A 133 0.86 -10.62 4.51
N VAL A 134 1.98 -10.94 5.15
CA VAL A 134 3.17 -11.49 4.48
C VAL A 134 2.85 -12.82 3.81
N LYS A 135 2.17 -13.74 4.49
CA LYS A 135 1.74 -15.01 3.92
C LYS A 135 0.82 -14.80 2.69
N LYS A 136 -0.10 -13.84 2.75
CA LYS A 136 -0.97 -13.49 1.62
C LYS A 136 -0.17 -12.95 0.42
N ILE A 137 0.84 -12.12 0.66
CA ILE A 137 1.67 -11.53 -0.40
C ILE A 137 2.58 -12.57 -1.06
N PHE A 138 3.24 -13.38 -0.26
CA PHE A 138 4.30 -14.30 -0.73
C PHE A 138 3.79 -15.71 -1.03
N ASN A 139 2.58 -16.03 -0.63
CA ASN A 139 1.97 -17.37 -0.73
C ASN A 139 2.72 -18.45 0.09
N TYR A 140 3.63 -18.04 0.96
CA TYR A 140 4.32 -18.89 1.94
C TYR A 140 4.69 -18.06 3.18
N GLU A 141 5.09 -18.75 4.25
CA GLU A 141 5.49 -18.06 5.47
C GLU A 141 6.90 -17.47 5.33
N VAL A 142 7.01 -16.17 5.58
CA VAL A 142 8.28 -15.45 5.65
C VAL A 142 8.34 -14.80 7.01
N GLU A 143 9.45 -14.99 7.71
CA GLU A 143 9.64 -14.35 9.01
C GLU A 143 9.75 -12.83 8.85
N ILE A 144 9.07 -12.12 9.75
CA ILE A 144 9.12 -10.67 9.87
C ILE A 144 8.94 -10.29 11.35
N GLU A 145 9.90 -9.58 11.89
CA GLU A 145 9.84 -9.15 13.28
C GLU A 145 9.07 -7.85 13.44
N LYS A 146 9.46 -6.83 12.67
CA LYS A 146 8.79 -5.52 12.69
C LYS A 146 8.31 -5.10 11.31
N LEU A 147 7.12 -4.51 11.30
CA LEU A 147 6.51 -3.87 10.15
C LEU A 147 5.70 -2.68 10.66
N LYS A 148 6.12 -1.48 10.35
CA LYS A 148 5.44 -0.27 10.82
C LYS A 148 5.66 0.93 9.90
N ILE A 149 4.76 1.90 9.98
CA ILE A 149 4.90 3.22 9.37
C ILE A 149 5.58 4.15 10.37
N THR A 150 6.57 4.89 9.89
CA THR A 150 7.31 5.90 10.66
C THR A 150 7.40 7.20 9.87
N HIS A 151 7.79 8.27 10.52
CA HIS A 151 8.12 9.56 9.90
C HIS A 151 7.02 10.07 8.94
N TYR A 152 5.78 10.07 9.42
CA TYR A 152 4.69 10.63 8.65
C TYR A 152 4.78 12.15 8.63
N GLU A 153 4.87 12.72 7.44
CA GLU A 153 4.91 14.17 7.19
C GLU A 153 3.88 14.54 6.13
N ARG A 154 3.32 15.73 6.25
CA ARG A 154 2.39 16.27 5.28
C ARG A 154 2.59 17.79 5.13
N ASN A 155 2.60 18.27 3.89
CA ASN A 155 2.83 19.69 3.58
C ASN A 155 1.56 20.53 3.78
N HIS A 156 0.39 19.96 3.52
CA HIS A 156 -0.89 20.65 3.63
C HIS A 156 -1.81 19.94 4.62
N PRO A 157 -2.60 20.69 5.42
CA PRO A 157 -3.56 20.07 6.34
C PRO A 157 -4.63 19.33 5.55
N ILE A 158 -5.08 18.21 6.10
CA ILE A 158 -6.28 17.53 5.65
C ILE A 158 -7.43 17.89 6.57
N LYS A 159 -8.59 18.15 6.01
CA LYS A 159 -9.80 18.49 6.76
C LYS A 159 -10.85 17.41 6.61
N ILE A 160 -11.59 17.17 7.67
CA ILE A 160 -12.83 16.42 7.66
C ILE A 160 -13.96 17.41 7.43
N VAL A 161 -14.81 17.14 6.44
CA VAL A 161 -15.94 17.97 6.08
C VAL A 161 -17.21 17.11 6.07
N TRP A 162 -18.29 17.66 6.57
CA TRP A 162 -19.60 17.04 6.63
C TRP A 162 -20.53 17.71 5.63
N ASP A 163 -21.30 16.93 4.90
CA ASP A 163 -22.14 17.42 3.81
C ASP A 163 -23.48 16.69 3.81
N ALA A 164 -24.55 17.42 4.15
CA ALA A 164 -25.91 16.90 4.18
C ALA A 164 -26.39 16.33 2.83
N SER A 165 -25.80 16.81 1.71
CA SER A 165 -26.14 16.34 0.38
C SER A 165 -25.34 15.10 -0.05
N ALA A 166 -24.30 14.74 0.68
CA ALA A 166 -23.45 13.60 0.35
C ALA A 166 -24.14 12.28 0.70
N SER A 167 -24.12 11.33 -0.23
CA SER A 167 -24.65 9.97 -0.02
C SER A 167 -23.55 8.95 0.27
N ARG A 168 -22.29 9.32 0.17
CA ARG A 168 -21.12 8.42 0.32
C ARG A 168 -19.88 9.17 0.78
N TYR A 169 -18.95 8.44 1.37
CA TYR A 169 -17.63 8.96 1.71
C TYR A 169 -16.86 9.27 0.43
N SER A 170 -16.16 10.39 0.43
CA SER A 170 -15.28 10.77 -0.67
C SER A 170 -14.03 11.47 -0.16
N VAL A 171 -12.98 11.45 -0.97
CA VAL A 171 -11.75 12.19 -0.71
C VAL A 171 -11.39 13.00 -1.94
N THR A 172 -11.02 14.23 -1.70
CA THR A 172 -10.46 15.15 -2.70
C THR A 172 -9.21 15.77 -2.10
N SER A 173 -8.40 16.44 -2.90
CA SER A 173 -7.16 17.04 -2.41
C SER A 173 -7.39 17.88 -1.14
N GLY A 174 -6.83 17.41 -0.04
CA GLY A 174 -6.92 18.08 1.27
C GLY A 174 -8.24 17.90 2.05
N TYR A 175 -9.22 17.15 1.54
CA TYR A 175 -10.52 16.99 2.20
C TYR A 175 -10.98 15.53 2.23
N ILE A 176 -11.43 15.08 3.41
CA ILE A 176 -12.21 13.86 3.59
C ILE A 176 -13.65 14.27 3.88
N LYS A 177 -14.56 13.89 2.99
CA LYS A 177 -15.97 14.27 3.11
C LYS A 177 -16.81 13.09 3.56
N PHE A 178 -17.65 13.33 4.57
CA PHE A 178 -18.66 12.41 5.08
C PHE A 178 -20.07 12.97 4.92
N PRO A 179 -21.09 12.10 4.74
CA PRO A 179 -22.47 12.50 4.97
C PRO A 179 -22.65 13.00 6.41
N GLU A 180 -23.52 14.01 6.61
CA GLU A 180 -23.94 14.36 7.96
C GLU A 180 -24.71 13.22 8.61
N VAL A 181 -24.52 13.02 9.91
CA VAL A 181 -25.18 11.97 10.70
C VAL A 181 -25.76 12.54 11.98
N GLU A 182 -27.01 12.19 12.31
CA GLU A 182 -27.61 12.60 13.60
C GLU A 182 -26.91 11.91 14.77
N ALA A 183 -26.61 10.62 14.61
CA ALA A 183 -25.85 9.82 15.56
C ALA A 183 -25.13 8.70 14.82
N ALA A 184 -23.87 8.49 15.13
CA ALA A 184 -23.07 7.39 14.55
C ALA A 184 -22.95 6.24 15.57
N ASN A 185 -23.37 5.04 15.18
CA ASN A 185 -23.14 3.84 15.97
C ASN A 185 -21.65 3.41 15.86
N ARG A 186 -21.23 2.45 16.71
CA ARG A 186 -19.83 2.02 16.76
C ARG A 186 -19.33 1.41 15.45
N GLU A 187 -20.16 0.72 14.69
CA GLU A 187 -19.76 0.14 13.40
C GLU A 187 -19.56 1.22 12.34
N GLU A 188 -20.38 2.24 12.35
CA GLU A 188 -20.27 3.40 11.48
C GLU A 188 -19.02 4.23 11.78
N LEU A 189 -18.77 4.47 13.08
CA LEU A 189 -17.53 5.10 13.54
C LEU A 189 -16.29 4.30 13.13
N LEU A 190 -16.34 2.97 13.17
CA LEU A 190 -15.26 2.12 12.70
C LEU A 190 -15.02 2.33 11.20
N ARG A 191 -16.07 2.32 10.38
CA ARG A 191 -15.95 2.57 8.94
C ARG A 191 -15.37 3.95 8.63
N MET A 192 -15.83 4.98 9.32
CA MET A 192 -15.31 6.34 9.18
C MET A 192 -13.83 6.44 9.59
N ASN A 193 -13.47 5.89 10.76
CA ASN A 193 -12.09 5.88 11.24
C ASN A 193 -11.16 5.11 10.29
N ALA A 194 -11.60 3.95 9.78
CA ALA A 194 -10.83 3.19 8.80
C ALA A 194 -10.64 3.99 7.49
N TYR A 195 -11.68 4.70 7.06
CA TYR A 195 -11.61 5.55 5.87
C TYR A 195 -10.65 6.73 6.08
N ILE A 196 -10.68 7.41 7.22
CA ILE A 196 -9.73 8.48 7.56
C ILE A 196 -8.30 7.92 7.56
N CYS A 197 -8.06 6.87 8.33
CA CYS A 197 -6.75 6.27 8.47
C CYS A 197 -6.16 5.84 7.11
N TRP A 198 -6.95 5.17 6.28
CA TRP A 198 -6.51 4.73 4.97
C TRP A 198 -6.19 5.90 4.03
N ASN A 199 -7.01 6.95 4.03
CA ASN A 199 -6.74 8.11 3.18
C ASN A 199 -5.58 8.97 3.68
N LEU A 200 -5.31 9.01 4.98
CA LEU A 200 -4.07 9.59 5.50
C LEU A 200 -2.84 8.92 4.88
N LEU A 201 -2.87 7.61 4.67
CA LEU A 201 -1.74 6.87 4.11
C LEU A 201 -1.70 6.93 2.58
N MET A 202 -2.85 6.89 1.92
CA MET A 202 -2.93 6.59 0.48
C MET A 202 -3.24 7.79 -0.41
N GLU A 203 -3.88 8.85 0.12
CA GLU A 203 -4.19 10.02 -0.69
C GLU A 203 -2.92 10.63 -1.31
N GLY A 204 -2.93 10.87 -2.61
CA GLY A 204 -1.82 11.49 -3.34
C GLY A 204 -0.60 10.58 -3.62
N ILE A 205 -0.58 9.33 -3.14
CA ILE A 205 0.51 8.39 -3.49
C ILE A 205 0.40 7.96 -4.95
N ALA A 206 -0.82 7.75 -5.44
CA ALA A 206 -1.07 7.43 -6.83
C ALA A 206 -1.61 8.68 -7.55
N ALA A 207 -0.81 9.27 -8.41
CA ALA A 207 -1.27 10.37 -9.25
C ALA A 207 -2.29 9.84 -10.28
N PRO A 208 -3.55 10.32 -10.28
CA PRO A 208 -4.63 9.75 -11.09
C PRO A 208 -4.36 9.77 -12.60
N TRP A 209 -3.54 10.69 -13.06
CA TRP A 209 -3.24 10.90 -14.49
C TRP A 209 -2.19 9.94 -15.08
N TYR A 210 -1.45 9.22 -14.24
CA TYR A 210 -0.41 8.28 -14.72
C TYR A 210 -0.83 6.82 -14.66
N THR A 211 -1.96 6.52 -14.05
CA THR A 211 -2.46 5.14 -14.04
C THR A 211 -3.25 4.89 -15.30
N PRO A 212 -2.81 3.98 -16.18
CA PRO A 212 -3.61 3.59 -17.32
C PRO A 212 -4.96 3.05 -16.82
N VAL A 213 -6.04 3.49 -17.44
CA VAL A 213 -7.38 2.96 -17.16
C VAL A 213 -7.38 1.50 -17.61
N VAL A 214 -7.21 0.60 -16.66
CA VAL A 214 -7.29 -0.85 -16.91
C VAL A 214 -8.68 -1.31 -16.53
N LYS A 215 -9.38 -1.90 -17.49
CA LYS A 215 -10.73 -2.45 -17.25
C LYS A 215 -10.72 -3.40 -16.05
N GLY A 216 -11.55 -3.11 -15.06
CA GLY A 216 -11.65 -3.89 -13.83
C GLY A 216 -10.65 -3.52 -12.70
N ARG A 217 -9.82 -2.49 -12.88
CA ARG A 217 -9.05 -1.87 -11.80
C ARG A 217 -9.58 -0.47 -11.49
N ARG A 218 -9.45 -0.06 -10.23
CA ARG A 218 -9.71 1.32 -9.83
C ARG A 218 -8.54 2.20 -10.25
N ASN A 219 -8.83 3.44 -10.65
CA ASN A 219 -7.77 4.41 -10.90
C ASN A 219 -6.92 4.58 -9.63
N GLY A 220 -5.61 4.57 -9.78
CA GLY A 220 -4.67 4.75 -8.68
C GLY A 220 -4.27 3.46 -7.94
N GLU A 221 -4.74 2.28 -8.36
CA GLU A 221 -4.25 1.02 -7.77
C GLU A 221 -2.78 0.78 -8.18
N PRO A 222 -1.89 0.49 -7.22
CA PRO A 222 -0.49 0.20 -7.51
C PRO A 222 -0.32 -0.99 -8.45
N ILE A 223 0.59 -0.86 -9.41
CA ILE A 223 0.96 -1.94 -10.34
C ILE A 223 2.36 -2.41 -9.98
N TYR A 224 2.51 -3.71 -9.78
CA TYR A 224 3.82 -4.34 -9.61
C TYR A 224 4.41 -4.69 -10.97
N LEU A 225 5.61 -4.20 -11.25
CA LEU A 225 6.37 -4.57 -12.44
C LEU A 225 7.59 -5.38 -12.01
N PRO A 226 7.60 -6.72 -12.21
CA PRO A 226 8.73 -7.56 -11.82
C PRO A 226 10.01 -7.18 -12.57
N ALA A 227 11.17 -7.31 -11.93
CA ALA A 227 12.46 -7.11 -12.58
C ALA A 227 12.66 -8.10 -13.74
N SER A 228 12.17 -9.32 -13.58
CA SER A 228 12.22 -10.40 -14.60
C SER A 228 11.04 -10.36 -15.59
N ARG A 229 10.41 -9.20 -15.80
CA ARG A 229 9.22 -9.06 -16.65
C ARG A 229 9.37 -9.65 -18.06
N THR A 230 10.56 -9.56 -18.65
CA THR A 230 10.84 -10.14 -19.99
C THR A 230 10.70 -11.66 -19.96
N GLY A 231 11.28 -12.33 -18.95
CA GLY A 231 11.13 -13.78 -18.78
C GLY A 231 9.68 -14.18 -18.59
N PHE A 232 8.93 -13.43 -17.79
CA PHE A 232 7.50 -13.66 -17.60
C PHE A 232 6.69 -13.47 -18.88
N MET A 233 7.03 -12.47 -19.70
CA MET A 233 6.35 -12.27 -20.99
C MET A 233 6.61 -13.42 -21.97
N LEU A 234 7.82 -14.01 -21.95
CA LEU A 234 8.17 -15.14 -22.82
C LEU A 234 7.53 -16.46 -22.38
N THR A 235 7.34 -16.65 -21.06
CA THR A 235 6.85 -17.91 -20.48
C THR A 235 5.40 -17.82 -20.00
N TYR A 236 4.73 -16.67 -20.18
CA TYR A 236 3.45 -16.41 -19.57
C TYR A 236 2.36 -17.41 -20.01
N ALA A 237 2.35 -17.83 -21.27
CA ALA A 237 1.41 -18.83 -21.78
C ALA A 237 1.54 -20.16 -21.04
N GLN A 238 2.77 -20.62 -20.80
CA GLN A 238 3.05 -21.83 -20.03
C GLN A 238 2.67 -21.68 -18.56
N LEU A 239 2.90 -20.50 -17.95
CA LEU A 239 2.52 -20.23 -16.57
C LEU A 239 1.01 -20.26 -16.38
N ILE A 240 0.24 -19.72 -17.33
CA ILE A 240 -1.23 -19.78 -17.30
C ILE A 240 -1.72 -21.20 -17.49
N GLU A 241 -1.17 -21.91 -18.47
CA GLU A 241 -1.54 -23.31 -18.74
C GLU A 241 -1.29 -24.19 -17.50
N ASN A 242 -0.12 -24.09 -16.89
CA ASN A 242 0.19 -24.80 -15.65
C ASN A 242 -0.75 -24.41 -14.49
N SER A 243 -1.10 -23.14 -14.35
CA SER A 243 -2.02 -22.67 -13.32
C SER A 243 -3.43 -23.21 -13.51
N LEU A 244 -3.88 -23.35 -14.76
CA LEU A 244 -5.15 -23.95 -15.09
C LEU A 244 -5.14 -25.46 -14.83
N GLN A 245 -4.06 -26.17 -15.22
CA GLN A 245 -3.93 -27.61 -14.95
C GLN A 245 -3.98 -27.92 -13.45
N ILE A 246 -3.27 -27.15 -12.62
CA ILE A 246 -3.32 -27.27 -11.15
C ILE A 246 -4.75 -27.05 -10.62
N SER A 247 -5.46 -26.07 -11.17
CA SER A 247 -6.83 -25.76 -10.74
C SER A 247 -7.85 -26.86 -11.06
N PHE A 248 -7.59 -27.66 -12.08
CA PHE A 248 -8.46 -28.77 -12.51
C PHE A 248 -8.03 -30.13 -11.97
N SER A 249 -6.88 -30.25 -11.30
CA SER A 249 -6.36 -31.53 -10.78
C SER A 249 -6.38 -31.51 -9.25
N PRO A 250 -7.40 -32.16 -8.61
CA PRO A 250 -7.55 -32.19 -7.15
C PRO A 250 -6.30 -32.76 -6.43
N GLU A 251 -5.58 -33.67 -7.08
CA GLU A 251 -4.38 -34.31 -6.53
C GLU A 251 -3.14 -33.38 -6.49
N LEU A 252 -3.18 -32.25 -7.20
CA LEU A 252 -2.10 -31.27 -7.26
C LEU A 252 -2.36 -30.03 -6.37
N GLN A 253 -3.46 -30.01 -5.62
CA GLN A 253 -3.84 -28.87 -4.77
C GLN A 253 -2.87 -28.62 -3.59
N ASP A 254 -2.04 -29.61 -3.21
CA ASP A 254 -0.97 -29.43 -2.22
C ASP A 254 0.25 -28.66 -2.79
N ASN A 255 0.36 -28.53 -4.10
CA ASN A 255 1.37 -27.69 -4.74
C ASN A 255 0.78 -26.27 -4.93
N THR A 256 0.73 -25.51 -3.85
CA THR A 256 0.43 -24.07 -3.87
C THR A 256 1.24 -23.38 -4.96
N SER A 257 0.59 -22.54 -5.75
CA SER A 257 1.24 -21.70 -6.75
C SER A 257 2.53 -21.12 -6.16
N THR A 258 3.67 -21.37 -6.79
CA THR A 258 4.97 -20.85 -6.35
C THR A 258 5.10 -19.34 -6.59
N LEU A 259 4.14 -18.74 -7.29
CA LEU A 259 4.15 -17.32 -7.59
C LEU A 259 3.61 -16.50 -6.41
N THR A 260 4.30 -15.43 -6.10
CA THR A 260 3.82 -14.45 -5.11
C THR A 260 2.68 -13.62 -5.69
N LEU A 261 1.83 -13.09 -4.82
CA LEU A 261 0.63 -12.33 -5.24
C LEU A 261 0.95 -11.15 -6.18
N PRO A 262 2.02 -10.35 -5.98
CA PRO A 262 2.39 -9.31 -6.94
C PRO A 262 2.65 -9.81 -8.37
N TYR A 263 3.22 -11.00 -8.50
CA TYR A 263 3.44 -11.63 -9.82
C TYR A 263 2.14 -12.11 -10.45
N VAL A 264 1.26 -12.70 -9.66
CA VAL A 264 -0.09 -13.09 -10.12
C VAL A 264 -0.87 -11.87 -10.61
N ASP A 265 -0.82 -10.77 -9.86
CA ASP A 265 -1.45 -9.51 -10.23
C ASP A 265 -0.91 -8.95 -11.55
N PHE A 266 0.41 -9.01 -11.76
CA PHE A 266 1.05 -8.62 -13.02
C PHE A 266 0.61 -9.49 -14.19
N LEU A 267 0.56 -10.82 -14.02
CA LEU A 267 0.08 -11.74 -15.06
C LEU A 267 -1.38 -11.48 -15.44
N GLN A 268 -2.25 -11.26 -14.46
CA GLN A 268 -3.65 -10.90 -14.71
C GLN A 268 -3.77 -9.58 -15.48
N LEU A 269 -2.90 -8.62 -15.20
CA LEU A 269 -2.85 -7.35 -15.94
C LEU A 269 -2.54 -7.59 -17.41
N ILE A 270 -1.51 -8.36 -17.74
CA ILE A 270 -1.12 -8.68 -19.12
C ILE A 270 -2.25 -9.38 -19.86
N THR A 271 -2.87 -10.39 -19.25
CA THR A 271 -3.97 -11.14 -19.85
C THR A 271 -5.15 -10.25 -20.22
N LYS A 272 -5.50 -9.31 -19.35
CA LYS A 272 -6.58 -8.34 -19.62
C LYS A 272 -6.25 -7.39 -20.77
N PHE A 273 -4.99 -7.00 -20.95
CA PHE A 273 -4.56 -6.16 -22.07
C PHE A 273 -4.69 -6.89 -23.42
N GLU A 274 -4.34 -8.18 -23.48
CA GLU A 274 -4.43 -8.96 -24.71
C GLU A 274 -5.88 -9.21 -25.17
N ILE A 275 -6.79 -9.49 -24.22
CA ILE A 275 -8.21 -9.67 -24.52
C ILE A 275 -8.79 -8.39 -25.15
N ASN A 276 -8.52 -7.23 -24.58
CA ASN A 276 -9.01 -5.96 -25.09
C ASN A 276 -8.45 -5.61 -26.50
N LYS A 277 -7.23 -6.07 -26.82
CA LYS A 277 -6.63 -5.84 -28.15
C LYS A 277 -7.28 -6.68 -29.24
N LYS A 278 -7.85 -7.85 -28.91
CA LYS A 278 -8.62 -8.70 -29.84
C LYS A 278 -9.99 -8.11 -30.13
N ASP A 279 -10.65 -7.51 -29.14
CA ASP A 279 -11.96 -6.88 -29.30
C ASP A 279 -11.91 -5.56 -30.09
N SER A 280 -10.79 -4.87 -30.10
CA SER A 280 -10.61 -3.63 -30.87
C SER A 280 -10.27 -3.83 -32.34
N LYS A 281 -10.10 -5.08 -32.79
CA LYS A 281 -9.83 -5.45 -34.20
C LYS A 281 -11.02 -6.08 -34.92
N LYS A 282 -12.19 -6.12 -34.28
CA LYS A 282 -13.49 -6.44 -34.88
C LYS A 282 -14.27 -5.15 -35.07
#